data_dfb51bfbe3a824872248dd380920a1bc
#
_entry.id   dfb51bfbe3a824872248dd380920a1bc
#
_cell.length_a   1.000
_cell.length_b   1.000
_cell.length_c   1.000
_cell.angle_alpha   90.00
_cell.angle_beta   90.00
_cell.angle_gamma   90.00
#
_symmetry.space_group_name_H-M   'P 1'
#
loop_
_entity.id
_entity.type
_entity.pdbx_description
1 polymer ?
#
loop_
_entity_poly.entity_id
_entity_poly.type
_entity_poly.pdbx_seq_one_letter_code
_entity_poly.pdbx_strand_id
1 'polypeptide(L)'
;METQRYVVYILTNNLKNVLYTGVTSNFKQRLTEHKNGTKGWFTKKYQCHYLVFYEYHKYIISAIDREKEIKGWGREKKEKLISDFNPGWNFLNGNIENSKS
;
A
#
# COMPACT_ATOMS: atom_id res chain seq x y z
N MET A 1 -5.24 -18.75 13.38
CA MET A 1 -5.46 -19.23 12.02
C MET A 1 -5.47 -18.08 11.03
N GLU A 2 -4.69 -18.19 10.04
CA GLU A 2 -4.49 -17.16 9.05
C GLU A 2 -5.60 -17.15 8.01
N THR A 3 -6.28 -16.05 7.84
CA THR A 3 -7.34 -15.96 6.86
C THR A 3 -7.11 -14.89 5.81
N GLN A 4 -6.23 -13.94 6.09
CA GLN A 4 -5.97 -12.85 5.18
C GLN A 4 -4.55 -12.96 4.67
N ARG A 5 -4.42 -13.22 3.37
CA ARG A 5 -3.12 -13.54 2.82
C ARG A 5 -2.55 -12.48 1.92
N TYR A 6 -3.40 -11.70 1.30
CA TYR A 6 -2.96 -10.78 0.25
C TYR A 6 -3.42 -9.39 0.60
N VAL A 7 -2.57 -8.42 0.34
CA VAL A 7 -2.85 -7.03 0.70
C VAL A 7 -2.65 -6.16 -0.52
N VAL A 8 -3.64 -5.33 -0.81
CA VAL A 8 -3.51 -4.25 -1.77
C VAL A 8 -3.23 -3.01 -0.94
N TYR A 9 -2.23 -2.23 -1.34
CA TYR A 9 -1.80 -1.10 -0.54
C TYR A 9 -1.44 0.09 -1.40
N ILE A 10 -1.48 1.28 -0.81
CA ILE A 10 -1.01 2.49 -1.48
C ILE A 10 0.03 3.16 -0.59
N LEU A 11 1.16 3.48 -1.20
CA LEU A 11 2.24 4.21 -0.55
C LEU A 11 2.30 5.62 -1.12
N THR A 12 2.84 6.52 -0.33
CA THR A 12 3.05 7.89 -0.77
C THR A 12 4.42 8.36 -0.29
N ASN A 13 4.84 9.51 -0.81
CA ASN A 13 6.08 10.14 -0.34
C ASN A 13 5.76 11.06 0.84
N ASN A 14 6.78 11.67 1.41
CA ASN A 14 6.60 12.52 2.59
C ASN A 14 5.66 13.70 2.31
N LEU A 15 5.67 14.22 1.10
CA LEU A 15 4.82 15.36 0.72
C LEU A 15 3.42 14.93 0.30
N LYS A 16 3.16 13.63 0.22
CA LYS A 16 1.85 13.08 -0.13
C LYS A 16 1.37 13.50 -1.51
N ASN A 17 2.31 13.71 -2.43
CA ASN A 17 1.93 14.12 -3.79
C ASN A 17 2.24 13.06 -4.85
N VAL A 18 2.80 11.91 -4.46
CA VAL A 18 3.02 10.78 -5.36
C VAL A 18 2.36 9.56 -4.73
N LEU A 19 1.64 8.78 -5.53
CA LEU A 19 0.97 7.58 -5.06
C LEU A 19 1.48 6.36 -5.80
N TYR A 20 1.70 5.28 -5.07
CA TYR A 20 2.11 3.99 -5.62
C TYR A 20 1.19 2.91 -5.10
N THR A 21 0.59 2.12 -6.00
CA THR A 21 -0.31 1.03 -5.64
C THR A 21 0.41 -0.29 -5.85
N GLY A 22 0.32 -1.19 -4.87
CA GLY A 22 0.95 -2.49 -4.97
C GLY A 22 0.11 -3.58 -4.35
N VAL A 23 0.54 -4.82 -4.55
CA VAL A 23 -0.10 -6.00 -3.96
C VAL A 23 1.01 -6.92 -3.49
N THR A 24 0.77 -7.58 -2.35
CA THR A 24 1.78 -8.48 -1.79
C THR A 24 1.12 -9.55 -0.94
N SER A 25 1.81 -10.68 -0.80
CA SER A 25 1.43 -11.73 0.14
C SER A 25 2.25 -11.65 1.42
N ASN A 26 3.21 -10.72 1.50
CA ASN A 26 4.04 -10.54 2.68
C ASN A 26 4.19 -9.05 2.94
N PHE A 27 3.19 -8.51 3.64
CA PHE A 27 3.06 -7.06 3.79
C PHE A 27 4.24 -6.45 4.55
N LYS A 28 4.58 -7.05 5.67
CA LYS A 28 5.64 -6.51 6.52
C LYS A 28 6.98 -6.46 5.79
N GLN A 29 7.31 -7.56 5.11
CA GLN A 29 8.55 -7.62 4.34
C GLN A 29 8.55 -6.61 3.20
N ARG A 30 7.43 -6.50 2.48
CA ARG A 30 7.35 -5.60 1.34
C ARG A 30 7.51 -4.14 1.77
N LEU A 31 6.92 -3.76 2.90
CA LEU A 31 7.08 -2.40 3.40
C LEU A 31 8.54 -2.11 3.74
N THR A 32 9.23 -3.07 4.32
CA THR A 32 10.64 -2.93 4.62
C THR A 32 11.47 -2.76 3.34
N GLU A 33 11.15 -3.54 2.32
CA GLU A 33 11.85 -3.45 1.04
C GLU A 33 11.66 -2.09 0.38
N HIS A 34 10.45 -1.54 0.43
CA HIS A 34 10.20 -0.21 -0.13
C HIS A 34 10.98 0.85 0.65
N LYS A 35 10.97 0.75 1.97
CA LYS A 35 11.67 1.72 2.81
C LYS A 35 13.17 1.71 2.52
N ASN A 36 13.73 0.54 2.31
CA ASN A 36 15.17 0.40 2.07
C ASN A 36 15.55 0.63 0.61
N GLY A 37 14.57 0.87 -0.26
CA GLY A 37 14.85 1.12 -1.66
C GLY A 37 15.27 -0.13 -2.43
N THR A 38 14.94 -1.32 -1.92
CA THR A 38 15.33 -2.57 -2.57
C THR A 38 14.22 -3.15 -3.42
N LYS A 39 13.11 -2.44 -3.56
CA LYS A 39 11.98 -2.94 -4.32
C LYS A 39 11.44 -1.88 -5.26
N GLY A 40 11.74 -2.05 -6.56
CA GLY A 40 11.20 -1.17 -7.59
C GLY A 40 11.88 0.18 -7.65
N TRP A 41 12.22 0.61 -8.86
CA TRP A 41 12.88 1.89 -9.02
C TRP A 41 11.93 3.07 -8.77
N PHE A 42 10.63 2.87 -9.02
CA PHE A 42 9.65 3.94 -8.84
C PHE A 42 9.58 4.39 -7.38
N THR A 43 9.41 3.43 -6.47
CA THR A 43 9.28 3.79 -5.05
C THR A 43 10.59 4.33 -4.50
N LYS A 44 11.72 3.86 -5.02
CA LYS A 44 13.02 4.37 -4.61
C LYS A 44 13.21 5.81 -5.10
N LYS A 45 12.90 6.04 -6.38
CA LYS A 45 13.11 7.35 -7.00
C LYS A 45 12.26 8.44 -6.33
N TYR A 46 10.99 8.10 -6.06
CA TYR A 46 10.06 9.08 -5.53
C TYR A 46 9.89 8.99 -4.02
N GLN A 47 10.67 8.15 -3.36
CA GLN A 47 10.63 8.00 -1.90
C GLN A 47 9.26 7.61 -1.39
N CYS A 48 8.57 6.71 -2.11
CA CYS A 48 7.24 6.26 -1.74
C CYS A 48 7.37 5.05 -0.81
N HIS A 49 7.48 5.31 0.48
CA HIS A 49 7.54 4.24 1.46
C HIS A 49 6.63 4.49 2.66
N TYR A 50 5.76 5.49 2.57
CA TYR A 50 4.82 5.78 3.65
C TYR A 50 3.46 5.22 3.30
N LEU A 51 2.95 4.33 4.16
CA LEU A 51 1.70 3.61 3.93
C LEU A 51 0.52 4.50 4.30
N VAL A 52 -0.44 4.67 3.38
CA VAL A 52 -1.64 5.47 3.66
C VAL A 52 -2.94 4.70 3.43
N PHE A 53 -2.87 3.55 2.79
CA PHE A 53 -4.07 2.73 2.56
C PHE A 53 -3.68 1.27 2.42
N TYR A 54 -4.50 0.36 2.95
CA TYR A 54 -4.35 -1.07 2.68
C TYR A 54 -5.70 -1.76 2.86
N GLU A 55 -5.85 -2.88 2.15
CA GLU A 55 -7.01 -3.73 2.32
C GLU A 55 -6.60 -5.18 2.11
N TYR A 56 -7.20 -6.07 2.88
CA TYR A 56 -6.86 -7.48 2.85
C TYR A 56 -7.76 -8.25 1.91
N HIS A 57 -7.18 -9.26 1.26
CA HIS A 57 -7.90 -10.16 0.37
C HIS A 57 -7.55 -11.58 0.71
N LYS A 58 -8.55 -12.44 0.70
CA LYS A 58 -8.35 -13.85 0.97
C LYS A 58 -7.76 -14.58 -0.23
N TYR A 59 -8.11 -14.14 -1.44
CA TYR A 59 -7.70 -14.81 -2.66
C TYR A 59 -6.81 -13.93 -3.49
N ILE A 60 -5.78 -14.56 -4.09
CA ILE A 60 -4.80 -13.79 -4.87
C ILE A 60 -5.44 -13.14 -6.10
N ILE A 61 -6.38 -13.84 -6.74
CA ILE A 61 -7.02 -13.29 -7.94
C ILE A 61 -7.75 -12.00 -7.59
N SER A 62 -8.49 -11.99 -6.51
CA SER A 62 -9.23 -10.79 -6.13
C SER A 62 -8.27 -9.65 -5.76
N ALA A 63 -7.16 -9.97 -5.13
CA ALA A 63 -6.16 -8.94 -4.78
C ALA A 63 -5.53 -8.34 -6.03
N ILE A 64 -5.16 -9.17 -6.99
CA ILE A 64 -4.54 -8.69 -8.23
C ILE A 64 -5.54 -7.85 -9.04
N ASP A 65 -6.78 -8.31 -9.12
CA ASP A 65 -7.81 -7.56 -9.84
C ASP A 65 -8.04 -6.19 -9.20
N ARG A 66 -8.05 -6.15 -7.89
CA ARG A 66 -8.24 -4.90 -7.17
C ARG A 66 -7.08 -3.94 -7.39
N GLU A 67 -5.87 -4.46 -7.34
CA GLU A 67 -4.69 -3.65 -7.58
C GLU A 67 -4.70 -3.02 -8.96
N LYS A 68 -5.07 -3.81 -9.97
CA LYS A 68 -5.18 -3.32 -11.32
C LYS A 68 -6.29 -2.28 -11.45
N GLU A 69 -7.40 -2.53 -10.79
CA GLU A 69 -8.52 -1.60 -10.80
C GLU A 69 -8.09 -0.24 -10.26
N ILE A 70 -7.46 -0.22 -9.10
CA ILE A 70 -7.03 1.02 -8.47
C ILE A 70 -5.97 1.73 -9.31
N LYS A 71 -5.05 0.97 -9.89
CA LYS A 71 -4.02 1.56 -10.75
C LYS A 71 -4.63 2.27 -11.95
N GLY A 72 -5.77 1.81 -12.43
CA GLY A 72 -6.43 2.41 -13.58
C GLY A 72 -7.24 3.65 -13.24
N TRP A 73 -7.43 3.96 -11.97
CA TRP A 73 -8.20 5.14 -11.57
C TRP A 73 -7.39 6.42 -11.74
N GLY A 74 -8.11 7.54 -11.92
CA GLY A 74 -7.48 8.84 -11.84
C GLY A 74 -7.11 9.17 -10.40
N ARG A 75 -6.33 10.22 -10.24
CA ARG A 75 -5.83 10.60 -8.92
C ARG A 75 -6.94 10.91 -7.94
N GLU A 76 -7.97 11.61 -8.40
CA GLU A 76 -9.07 12.03 -7.53
C GLU A 76 -9.74 10.84 -6.87
N LYS A 77 -9.96 9.78 -7.65
CA LYS A 77 -10.63 8.59 -7.13
C LYS A 77 -9.75 7.83 -6.15
N LYS A 78 -8.44 7.81 -6.40
CA LYS A 78 -7.49 7.22 -5.46
C LYS A 78 -7.46 7.98 -4.15
N GLU A 79 -7.48 9.31 -4.24
CA GLU A 79 -7.48 10.14 -3.04
C GLU A 79 -8.74 9.93 -2.21
N LYS A 80 -9.88 9.77 -2.88
CA LYS A 80 -11.11 9.50 -2.16
C LYS A 80 -11.05 8.16 -1.42
N LEU A 81 -10.50 7.15 -2.07
CA LEU A 81 -10.34 5.84 -1.44
C LEU A 81 -9.47 5.96 -0.18
N ILE A 82 -8.36 6.68 -0.28
CA ILE A 82 -7.47 6.86 0.86
C ILE A 82 -8.19 7.63 1.95
N SER A 83 -8.86 8.73 1.61
CA SER A 83 -9.50 9.59 2.60
C SER A 83 -10.66 8.89 3.30
N ASP A 84 -11.39 8.02 2.60
CA ASP A 84 -12.48 7.26 3.24
C ASP A 84 -11.93 6.28 4.27
N PHE A 85 -10.76 5.73 4.03
CA PHE A 85 -10.11 4.75 4.91
C PHE A 85 -9.28 5.43 5.99
N ASN A 86 -8.64 6.53 5.66
CA ASN A 86 -7.63 7.18 6.49
C ASN A 86 -7.74 8.69 6.31
N PRO A 87 -8.77 9.32 6.92
CA PRO A 87 -9.08 10.73 6.66
C PRO A 87 -7.91 11.68 6.88
N GLY A 88 -7.04 11.38 7.83
CA GLY A 88 -5.90 12.23 8.11
C GLY A 88 -4.68 11.95 7.26
N TRP A 89 -4.76 10.96 6.39
CA TRP A 89 -3.61 10.52 5.60
C TRP A 89 -2.40 10.27 6.49
N ASN A 90 -2.65 9.65 7.63
CA ASN A 90 -1.59 9.31 8.58
C ASN A 90 -0.70 8.23 7.98
N PHE A 91 0.56 8.22 8.36
CA PHE A 91 1.47 7.18 7.91
C PHE A 91 1.24 5.96 8.78
N LEU A 92 0.77 4.87 8.16
CA LEU A 92 0.29 3.69 8.85
C LEU A 92 1.35 2.59 8.99
N ASN A 93 2.59 2.90 8.64
CA ASN A 93 3.66 1.90 8.67
C ASN A 93 3.78 1.24 10.04
N GLY A 94 3.66 2.01 11.10
CA GLY A 94 3.79 1.48 12.44
C GLY A 94 2.76 0.41 12.77
N ASN A 95 1.56 0.52 12.21
CA ASN A 95 0.53 -0.48 12.45
C ASN A 95 0.95 -1.85 11.96
N ILE A 96 1.73 -1.89 10.90
CA ILE A 96 2.15 -3.15 10.28
C ILE A 96 3.51 -3.59 10.82
N GLU A 97 4.45 -2.66 10.93
CA GLU A 97 5.81 -2.98 11.37
C GLU A 97 5.84 -3.47 12.82
N ASN A 98 4.94 -2.95 13.64
CA ASN A 98 4.87 -3.32 15.04
C ASN A 98 3.89 -4.46 15.31
N SER A 99 3.27 -5.01 14.28
CA SER A 99 2.32 -6.10 14.48
C SER A 99 3.07 -7.37 14.84
N LYS A 100 2.40 -8.20 15.62
CA LYS A 100 2.92 -9.52 15.96
C LYS A 100 2.34 -10.52 14.99
N SER A 101 2.94 -10.85 14.01
CA SER A 101 2.30 -11.74 13.04
C SER A 101 2.83 -13.16 13.09
#